data_5edd9d5e21084e46aef65d11a2b0a738
#
_entry.id   5edd9d5e21084e46aef65d11a2b0a738
#
_cell.length_a   1.000
_cell.length_b   1.000
_cell.length_c   1.000
_cell.angle_alpha   90.00
_cell.angle_beta   90.00
_cell.angle_gamma   90.00
#
_symmetry.space_group_name_H-M   'P 1'
#
loop_
_entity.id
_entity.type
_entity.pdbx_description
1 polymer ?
#
loop_
_entity_poly.entity_id
_entity_poly.type
_entity_poly.pdbx_seq_one_letter_code
_entity_poly.pdbx_strand_id
1 'polypeptide(L)'
;MKKTAFLLLMICALIEARGQKVSDPRSSSFWSKPQQLGISLGFGGIMQTGTMIADECNCSFENGGGMSSAFALTFENELAKNVVWGLGAEYRFVSMDSRYQELEILENQRTSSGALVNMEVPFRHNAAFSTSMIGIMPYIKVFPFDTRLFARFGLNIGSMVTASLTHTKELLQKRTILATGETVEFSLDPNDPRVKGNTATIQDGDITQLNSLFLGGHIGVGAEFRAGKKLIFGPTMLYIIPFTSVSSYPGSDFSFNNLQIAIEARISLD
;
A
#
# COMPACT_ATOMS: atom_id res chain seq x y z
N MET A 1 5.69 13.38 19.41
CA MET A 1 4.65 12.92 20.36
C MET A 1 3.83 11.71 19.88
N LYS A 2 3.62 11.46 18.56
CA LYS A 2 2.80 10.32 18.08
C LYS A 2 3.51 8.94 18.18
N LYS A 3 4.85 8.89 18.13
CA LYS A 3 5.62 7.63 18.21
C LYS A 3 5.66 7.03 19.62
N THR A 4 5.59 7.86 20.64
CA THR A 4 5.59 7.44 22.05
C THR A 4 4.25 6.83 22.48
N ALA A 5 3.12 7.30 21.95
CA ALA A 5 1.79 6.76 22.27
C ALA A 5 1.61 5.33 21.76
N PHE A 6 2.15 4.99 20.58
CA PHE A 6 2.07 3.65 20.01
C PHE A 6 2.90 2.64 20.80
N LEU A 7 4.11 3.05 21.22
CA LEU A 7 4.97 2.21 22.07
C LEU A 7 4.34 1.95 23.44
N LEU A 8 3.67 2.97 24.02
CA LEU A 8 2.96 2.84 25.30
C LEU A 8 1.78 1.87 25.21
N LEU A 9 1.02 1.90 24.12
CA LEU A 9 -0.11 1.00 23.87
C LEU A 9 0.35 -0.47 23.73
N MET A 10 1.48 -0.68 23.05
CA MET A 10 2.12 -2.00 22.93
C MET A 10 2.64 -2.52 24.27
N ILE A 11 3.23 -1.64 25.09
CA ILE A 11 3.73 -1.99 26.44
C ILE A 11 2.57 -2.28 27.39
N CYS A 12 1.47 -1.52 27.36
CA CYS A 12 0.27 -1.79 28.16
C CYS A 12 -0.37 -3.13 27.79
N ALA A 13 -0.45 -3.48 26.50
CA ALA A 13 -0.93 -4.80 26.06
C ALA A 13 -0.03 -5.95 26.53
N LEU A 14 1.28 -5.73 26.65
CA LEU A 14 2.24 -6.69 27.17
C LEU A 14 2.18 -6.85 28.70
N ILE A 15 1.82 -5.77 29.43
CA ILE A 15 1.71 -5.79 30.90
C ILE A 15 0.41 -6.48 31.34
N GLU A 16 -0.72 -6.25 30.68
CA GLU A 16 -1.97 -6.96 30.98
C GLU A 16 -1.88 -8.45 30.67
N ALA A 17 -1.03 -8.86 29.72
CA ALA A 17 -0.79 -10.29 29.44
C ALA A 17 -0.13 -11.04 30.62
N ARG A 18 0.53 -10.34 31.55
CA ARG A 18 1.15 -10.95 32.74
C ARG A 18 0.20 -11.08 33.93
N GLY A 19 -0.92 -10.37 33.96
CA GLY A 19 -1.79 -10.28 35.13
C GLY A 19 -2.97 -11.27 35.15
N GLN A 20 -3.32 -11.89 34.04
CA GLN A 20 -4.40 -12.90 34.06
C GLN A 20 -3.85 -14.25 34.45
N LYS A 21 -4.31 -14.77 35.60
CA LYS A 21 -4.17 -16.19 35.96
C LYS A 21 -4.77 -17.00 34.81
N VAL A 22 -3.89 -17.51 33.94
CA VAL A 22 -4.26 -18.44 32.90
C VAL A 22 -4.82 -19.69 33.63
N SER A 23 -6.12 -19.93 33.50
CA SER A 23 -6.68 -21.24 33.81
C SER A 23 -5.82 -22.28 33.11
N ASP A 24 -5.30 -23.23 33.81
CA ASP A 24 -4.32 -24.24 33.44
C ASP A 24 -4.16 -24.39 31.88
N PRO A 25 -3.05 -23.98 31.29
CA PRO A 25 -2.82 -24.11 29.85
C PRO A 25 -2.77 -25.57 29.38
N ARG A 26 -2.72 -26.52 30.31
CA ARG A 26 -2.80 -27.98 30.09
C ARG A 26 -4.22 -28.47 29.94
N SER A 27 -5.24 -27.66 30.25
CA SER A 27 -6.59 -28.06 29.91
C SER A 27 -6.68 -28.20 28.41
N SER A 28 -6.87 -29.40 27.92
CA SER A 28 -7.00 -29.76 26.51
C SER A 28 -7.99 -28.86 25.71
N SER A 29 -8.87 -28.17 26.40
CA SER A 29 -9.88 -27.27 25.86
C SER A 29 -9.35 -25.93 25.34
N PHE A 30 -8.12 -25.52 25.67
CA PHE A 30 -7.57 -24.25 25.12
C PHE A 30 -6.98 -24.46 23.72
N TRP A 31 -6.46 -25.62 23.43
CA TRP A 31 -5.70 -25.92 22.21
C TRP A 31 -6.43 -26.83 21.22
N SER A 32 -7.41 -27.60 21.63
CA SER A 32 -8.31 -28.27 20.70
C SER A 32 -9.25 -27.21 20.14
N LYS A 33 -8.77 -26.43 19.18
CA LYS A 33 -9.60 -25.47 18.50
C LYS A 33 -10.25 -26.15 17.32
N PRO A 34 -11.56 -26.27 17.36
CA PRO A 34 -12.31 -26.62 16.17
C PRO A 34 -12.09 -25.57 15.10
N GLN A 35 -12.62 -25.84 13.95
CA GLN A 35 -12.63 -24.94 12.82
C GLN A 35 -13.15 -23.55 13.22
N GLN A 36 -12.50 -22.52 12.74
CA GLN A 36 -12.88 -21.14 13.02
C GLN A 36 -13.14 -20.41 11.72
N LEU A 37 -14.22 -19.65 11.68
CA LEU A 37 -14.53 -18.75 10.58
C LEU A 37 -14.45 -17.31 11.10
N GLY A 38 -13.90 -16.41 10.30
CA GLY A 38 -13.70 -15.05 10.75
C GLY A 38 -13.68 -14.02 9.65
N ILE A 39 -13.58 -12.78 10.10
CA ILE A 39 -13.39 -11.60 9.27
C ILE A 39 -12.14 -10.88 9.74
N SER A 40 -11.49 -10.18 8.82
CA SER A 40 -10.35 -9.31 9.08
C SER A 40 -10.55 -7.98 8.39
N LEU A 41 -10.25 -6.89 9.11
CA LEU A 41 -10.19 -5.54 8.57
C LEU A 41 -8.79 -5.00 8.78
N GLY A 42 -8.13 -4.59 7.70
CA GLY A 42 -6.76 -4.11 7.72
C GLY A 42 -6.62 -2.72 7.09
N PHE A 43 -5.69 -1.93 7.66
CA PHE A 43 -5.25 -0.64 7.13
C PHE A 43 -3.73 -0.59 7.18
N GLY A 44 -3.12 -0.03 6.14
CA GLY A 44 -1.67 -0.02 6.05
C GLY A 44 -1.09 1.10 5.24
N GLY A 45 0.21 1.30 5.43
CA GLY A 45 1.04 2.14 4.58
C GLY A 45 1.70 1.32 3.50
N ILE A 46 1.78 1.84 2.30
CA ILE A 46 2.48 1.24 1.17
C ILE A 46 3.70 2.07 0.78
N MET A 47 4.71 1.39 0.27
CA MET A 47 5.92 1.98 -0.28
C MET A 47 6.18 1.37 -1.64
N GLN A 48 6.38 2.22 -2.64
CA GLN A 48 6.77 1.80 -3.98
C GLN A 48 8.13 1.11 -3.96
N THR A 49 8.27 0.13 -4.82
CA THR A 49 9.54 -0.55 -5.14
C THR A 49 9.60 -0.69 -6.65
N GLY A 50 10.78 -0.41 -7.22
CA GLY A 50 10.97 -0.40 -8.66
C GLY A 50 10.38 0.84 -9.34
N THR A 51 10.43 0.86 -10.65
CA THR A 51 10.08 1.98 -11.51
C THR A 51 8.71 1.81 -12.13
N MET A 52 7.81 2.76 -11.90
CA MET A 52 6.54 2.88 -12.59
C MET A 52 6.72 3.78 -13.81
N ILE A 53 6.38 3.29 -14.99
CA ILE A 53 6.41 4.06 -16.24
C ILE A 53 4.97 4.44 -16.60
N ALA A 54 4.74 5.75 -16.85
CA ALA A 54 3.49 6.24 -17.39
C ALA A 54 3.56 6.22 -18.94
N ASP A 55 2.62 5.51 -19.55
CA ASP A 55 2.66 5.17 -20.99
C ASP A 55 2.71 6.38 -21.93
N GLU A 56 1.94 7.43 -21.65
CA GLU A 56 1.79 8.56 -22.58
C GLU A 56 3.03 9.46 -22.68
N CYS A 57 3.90 9.47 -21.69
CA CYS A 57 5.11 10.31 -21.70
C CYS A 57 6.41 9.52 -21.59
N ASN A 58 6.34 8.21 -21.34
CA ASN A 58 7.48 7.39 -20.93
C ASN A 58 8.18 7.93 -19.67
N CYS A 59 7.41 8.61 -18.81
CA CYS A 59 7.87 9.22 -17.58
C CYS A 59 8.05 8.16 -16.49
N SER A 60 9.18 8.19 -15.78
CA SER A 60 9.52 7.21 -14.77
C SER A 60 9.35 7.76 -13.35
N PHE A 61 8.64 7.01 -12.52
CA PHE A 61 8.42 7.30 -11.11
C PHE A 61 9.05 6.21 -10.25
N GLU A 62 9.99 6.58 -9.38
CA GLU A 62 10.77 5.62 -8.59
C GLU A 62 10.40 5.63 -7.10
N ASN A 63 9.81 6.73 -6.62
CA ASN A 63 9.51 6.94 -5.22
C ASN A 63 8.04 7.29 -5.04
N GLY A 64 7.30 6.36 -4.50
CA GLY A 64 5.90 6.55 -4.18
C GLY A 64 5.55 5.97 -2.82
N GLY A 65 4.50 6.52 -2.24
CA GLY A 65 3.95 6.04 -0.98
C GLY A 65 2.46 6.32 -0.90
N GLY A 66 1.78 5.59 -0.04
CA GLY A 66 0.34 5.74 0.08
C GLY A 66 -0.26 4.86 1.15
N MET A 67 -1.51 4.52 0.95
CA MET A 67 -2.30 3.77 1.91
C MET A 67 -2.97 2.56 1.26
N SER A 68 -3.24 1.55 2.08
CA SER A 68 -4.05 0.40 1.71
C SER A 68 -5.14 0.14 2.74
N SER A 69 -6.25 -0.42 2.29
CA SER A 69 -7.26 -1.02 3.14
C SER A 69 -7.58 -2.42 2.63
N ALA A 70 -7.88 -3.33 3.54
CA ALA A 70 -8.18 -4.72 3.21
C ALA A 70 -9.34 -5.25 4.04
N PHE A 71 -10.18 -6.05 3.40
CA PHE A 71 -11.20 -6.86 4.03
C PHE A 71 -10.93 -8.32 3.67
N ALA A 72 -10.97 -9.23 4.65
CA ALA A 72 -10.82 -10.66 4.38
C ALA A 72 -11.82 -11.50 5.15
N LEU A 73 -12.27 -12.58 4.53
CA LEU A 73 -12.91 -13.72 5.16
C LEU A 73 -11.83 -14.76 5.46
N THR A 74 -11.78 -15.27 6.67
CA THR A 74 -10.72 -16.17 7.10
C THR A 74 -11.31 -17.48 7.63
N PHE A 75 -10.65 -18.59 7.28
CA PHE A 75 -10.89 -19.89 7.84
C PHE A 75 -9.61 -20.39 8.48
N GLU A 76 -9.70 -20.92 9.69
CA GLU A 76 -8.55 -21.49 10.41
C GLU A 76 -8.88 -22.85 10.98
N ASN A 77 -7.87 -23.72 11.00
CA ASN A 77 -7.94 -25.02 11.66
C ASN A 77 -6.59 -25.38 12.28
N GLU A 78 -6.62 -26.11 13.38
CA GLU A 78 -5.42 -26.59 14.05
C GLU A 78 -4.73 -27.65 13.17
N LEU A 79 -3.42 -27.46 12.92
CA LEU A 79 -2.58 -28.42 12.23
C LEU A 79 -1.82 -29.31 13.25
N ALA A 80 -1.33 -28.70 14.30
CA ALA A 80 -0.62 -29.36 15.40
C ALA A 80 -0.71 -28.49 16.66
N LYS A 81 -0.26 -29.00 17.81
CA LYS A 81 -0.15 -28.17 19.02
C LYS A 81 0.61 -26.91 18.72
N ASN A 82 0.03 -25.75 19.01
CA ASN A 82 0.60 -24.42 18.79
C ASN A 82 0.80 -24.03 17.30
N VAL A 83 0.28 -24.80 16.35
CA VAL A 83 0.36 -24.51 14.92
C VAL A 83 -1.03 -24.54 14.32
N VAL A 84 -1.43 -23.44 13.69
CA VAL A 84 -2.70 -23.28 13.00
C VAL A 84 -2.42 -22.97 11.54
N TRP A 85 -3.11 -23.66 10.64
CA TRP A 85 -3.17 -23.27 9.24
C TRP A 85 -4.43 -22.48 8.96
N GLY A 86 -4.35 -21.55 8.05
CA GLY A 86 -5.49 -20.74 7.67
C GLY A 86 -5.51 -20.42 6.19
N LEU A 87 -6.69 -20.06 5.74
CA LEU A 87 -6.96 -19.55 4.38
C LEU A 87 -7.80 -18.29 4.50
N GLY A 88 -7.35 -17.20 3.88
CA GLY A 88 -8.11 -15.98 3.74
C GLY A 88 -8.55 -15.76 2.30
N ALA A 89 -9.76 -15.23 2.10
CA ALA A 89 -10.18 -14.60 0.84
C ALA A 89 -10.20 -13.10 1.09
N GLU A 90 -9.38 -12.35 0.35
CA GLU A 90 -9.15 -10.92 0.59
C GLU A 90 -9.59 -10.06 -0.59
N TYR A 91 -10.19 -8.92 -0.28
CA TYR A 91 -10.31 -7.76 -1.16
C TYR A 91 -9.45 -6.64 -0.59
N ARG A 92 -8.58 -6.08 -1.42
CA ARG A 92 -7.66 -5.00 -1.03
C ARG A 92 -7.78 -3.83 -1.97
N PHE A 93 -7.82 -2.64 -1.41
CA PHE A 93 -7.70 -1.37 -2.12
C PHE A 93 -6.36 -0.72 -1.77
N VAL A 94 -5.70 -0.16 -2.78
CA VAL A 94 -4.42 0.52 -2.67
C VAL A 94 -4.53 1.86 -3.36
N SER A 95 -4.04 2.92 -2.73
CA SER A 95 -3.89 4.26 -3.30
C SER A 95 -2.49 4.76 -3.01
N MET A 96 -1.79 5.24 -4.02
CA MET A 96 -0.40 5.65 -3.94
C MET A 96 -0.16 6.90 -4.77
N ASP A 97 0.64 7.82 -4.23
CA ASP A 97 1.14 8.99 -4.91
C ASP A 97 2.65 8.88 -5.11
N SER A 98 3.11 9.21 -6.31
CA SER A 98 4.52 9.31 -6.66
C SER A 98 4.78 10.63 -7.36
N ARG A 99 5.98 11.20 -7.17
CA ARG A 99 6.33 12.50 -7.75
C ARG A 99 7.84 12.64 -7.97
N TYR A 100 8.18 13.36 -9.03
CA TYR A 100 9.55 13.81 -9.30
C TYR A 100 9.55 15.20 -9.91
N GLN A 101 10.73 15.82 -9.99
CA GLN A 101 10.93 17.09 -10.65
C GLN A 101 11.92 16.93 -11.79
N GLU A 102 11.67 17.63 -12.88
CA GLU A 102 12.49 17.59 -14.10
C GLU A 102 12.63 19.00 -14.66
N LEU A 103 13.77 19.27 -15.27
CA LEU A 103 13.98 20.47 -16.07
C LEU A 103 13.66 20.16 -17.52
N GLU A 104 12.71 20.87 -18.10
CA GLU A 104 12.35 20.72 -19.50
C GLU A 104 12.65 22.00 -20.28
N ILE A 105 13.05 21.84 -21.52
CA ILE A 105 13.30 22.98 -22.43
C ILE A 105 11.97 23.41 -23.02
N LEU A 106 11.52 24.60 -22.65
CA LEU A 106 10.43 25.29 -23.35
C LEU A 106 11.03 26.12 -24.50
N GLU A 107 10.66 25.75 -25.70
CA GLU A 107 11.10 26.45 -26.92
C GLU A 107 10.25 27.69 -27.21
N ASN A 108 10.86 28.64 -27.90
CA ASN A 108 10.18 29.82 -28.47
C ASN A 108 9.44 30.69 -27.42
N GLN A 109 9.98 30.78 -26.22
CA GLN A 109 9.43 31.65 -25.19
C GLN A 109 9.74 33.12 -25.54
N ARG A 110 8.76 34.02 -25.36
CA ARG A 110 8.94 35.43 -25.66
C ARG A 110 9.48 36.20 -24.48
N THR A 111 10.54 36.97 -24.71
CA THR A 111 11.04 37.97 -23.76
C THR A 111 10.14 39.19 -23.73
N SER A 112 10.32 40.08 -22.76
CA SER A 112 9.64 41.37 -22.68
C SER A 112 9.94 42.28 -23.89
N SER A 113 11.09 42.11 -24.57
CA SER A 113 11.45 42.79 -25.82
C SER A 113 10.88 42.12 -27.07
N GLY A 114 10.26 40.94 -26.98
CA GLY A 114 9.70 40.17 -28.08
C GLY A 114 10.65 39.18 -28.73
N ALA A 115 11.89 39.05 -28.25
CA ALA A 115 12.84 38.05 -28.74
C ALA A 115 12.38 36.64 -28.32
N LEU A 116 12.67 35.62 -29.16
CA LEU A 116 12.40 34.22 -28.86
C LEU A 116 13.62 33.58 -28.22
N VAL A 117 13.41 32.87 -27.11
CA VAL A 117 14.47 32.17 -26.38
C VAL A 117 14.00 30.77 -25.98
N ASN A 118 14.94 29.83 -25.92
CA ASN A 118 14.72 28.52 -25.36
C ASN A 118 15.20 28.52 -23.91
N MET A 119 14.38 28.00 -22.99
CA MET A 119 14.70 28.08 -21.59
C MET A 119 14.36 26.76 -20.88
N GLU A 120 15.27 26.37 -19.98
CA GLU A 120 15.01 25.26 -19.04
C GLU A 120 14.09 25.75 -17.91
N VAL A 121 12.99 25.04 -17.72
CA VAL A 121 11.96 25.37 -16.73
C VAL A 121 11.66 24.14 -15.89
N PRO A 122 11.59 24.30 -14.55
CA PRO A 122 11.31 23.19 -13.67
C PRO A 122 9.82 22.80 -13.71
N PHE A 123 9.58 21.54 -13.95
CA PHE A 123 8.27 20.90 -13.86
C PHE A 123 8.24 19.92 -12.70
N ARG A 124 7.07 19.74 -12.11
CA ARG A 124 6.76 18.67 -11.18
C ARG A 124 5.79 17.71 -11.83
N HIS A 125 6.16 16.44 -11.88
CA HIS A 125 5.31 15.35 -12.29
C HIS A 125 4.72 14.67 -11.05
N ASN A 126 3.41 14.49 -11.04
CA ASN A 126 2.70 13.78 -9.97
C ASN A 126 1.89 12.66 -10.63
N ALA A 127 2.04 11.44 -10.08
CA ALA A 127 1.28 10.28 -10.49
C ALA A 127 0.47 9.76 -9.28
N ALA A 128 -0.85 9.81 -9.39
CA ALA A 128 -1.77 9.20 -8.44
C ALA A 128 -2.23 7.85 -9.02
N PHE A 129 -1.78 6.78 -8.40
CA PHE A 129 -2.12 5.40 -8.77
C PHE A 129 -3.14 4.83 -7.78
N SER A 130 -4.17 4.15 -8.28
CA SER A 130 -5.09 3.39 -7.44
C SER A 130 -5.39 2.03 -8.05
N THR A 131 -5.54 1.00 -7.21
CA THR A 131 -5.89 -0.35 -7.64
C THR A 131 -6.73 -1.07 -6.61
N SER A 132 -7.58 -1.98 -7.09
CA SER A 132 -8.25 -2.96 -6.25
C SER A 132 -7.84 -4.37 -6.66
N MET A 133 -7.73 -5.24 -5.67
CA MET A 133 -7.24 -6.61 -5.82
C MET A 133 -8.16 -7.57 -5.10
N ILE A 134 -8.36 -8.75 -5.67
CA ILE A 134 -9.01 -9.89 -5.02
C ILE A 134 -8.02 -11.06 -4.99
N GLY A 135 -7.97 -11.78 -3.88
CA GLY A 135 -7.03 -12.89 -3.76
C GLY A 135 -7.30 -13.82 -2.61
N ILE A 136 -6.45 -14.81 -2.51
CA ILE A 136 -6.42 -15.78 -1.42
C ILE A 136 -5.09 -15.68 -0.67
N MET A 137 -5.15 -15.94 0.62
CA MET A 137 -4.03 -15.89 1.54
C MET A 137 -3.93 -17.18 2.34
N PRO A 138 -3.28 -18.24 1.82
CA PRO A 138 -2.89 -19.37 2.65
C PRO A 138 -1.79 -18.96 3.63
N TYR A 139 -1.92 -19.38 4.90
CA TYR A 139 -0.96 -19.04 5.94
C TYR A 139 -0.86 -20.08 7.05
N ILE A 140 0.22 -19.95 7.82
CA ILE A 140 0.45 -20.69 9.06
C ILE A 140 0.65 -19.67 10.18
N LYS A 141 0.01 -19.91 11.32
CA LYS A 141 0.25 -19.23 12.60
C LYS A 141 0.96 -20.17 13.54
N VAL A 142 2.01 -19.68 14.19
CA VAL A 142 2.76 -20.41 15.21
C VAL A 142 2.65 -19.63 16.51
N PHE A 143 2.25 -20.32 17.59
CA PHE A 143 2.11 -19.76 18.92
C PHE A 143 3.31 -20.18 19.77
N PRO A 144 4.33 -19.33 19.95
CA PRO A 144 5.49 -19.68 20.74
C PRO A 144 5.14 -19.75 22.24
N PHE A 145 5.71 -20.72 22.93
CA PHE A 145 5.67 -20.82 24.41
C PHE A 145 4.26 -20.87 25.01
N ASP A 146 3.28 -21.45 24.31
CA ASP A 146 1.89 -21.51 24.79
C ASP A 146 1.30 -20.14 25.17
N THR A 147 1.71 -19.08 24.47
CA THR A 147 1.25 -17.71 24.69
C THR A 147 0.07 -17.37 23.78
N ARG A 148 -0.51 -16.19 24.00
CA ARG A 148 -1.51 -15.59 23.09
C ARG A 148 -0.89 -14.95 21.87
N LEU A 149 0.42 -14.74 21.89
CA LEU A 149 1.16 -14.14 20.80
C LEU A 149 1.39 -15.19 19.70
N PHE A 150 1.33 -14.78 18.47
CA PHE A 150 1.64 -15.64 17.34
C PHE A 150 2.53 -14.93 16.31
N ALA A 151 3.30 -15.73 15.60
CA ALA A 151 3.91 -15.35 14.32
C ALA A 151 3.06 -15.94 13.19
N ARG A 152 2.90 -15.19 12.10
CA ARG A 152 2.17 -15.60 10.90
C ARG A 152 3.07 -15.53 9.70
N PHE A 153 3.02 -16.55 8.84
CA PHE A 153 3.75 -16.65 7.56
C PHE A 153 2.78 -17.15 6.51
N GLY A 154 2.83 -16.58 5.33
CA GLY A 154 1.94 -17.03 4.27
C GLY A 154 2.25 -16.41 2.91
N LEU A 155 1.40 -16.77 1.96
CA LEU A 155 1.44 -16.27 0.59
C LEU A 155 0.21 -15.41 0.32
N ASN A 156 0.35 -14.49 -0.63
CA ASN A 156 -0.73 -13.72 -1.20
C ASN A 156 -0.78 -14.04 -2.69
N ILE A 157 -1.88 -14.58 -3.14
CA ILE A 157 -2.10 -14.97 -4.54
C ILE A 157 -3.39 -14.32 -4.98
N GLY A 158 -3.32 -13.45 -5.98
CA GLY A 158 -4.50 -12.68 -6.36
C GLY A 158 -4.43 -12.11 -7.77
N SER A 159 -5.46 -11.37 -8.11
CA SER A 159 -5.57 -10.65 -9.37
C SER A 159 -5.97 -9.21 -9.11
N MET A 160 -5.48 -8.30 -9.93
CA MET A 160 -5.94 -6.93 -9.97
C MET A 160 -7.28 -6.87 -10.69
N VAL A 161 -8.26 -6.20 -10.09
CA VAL A 161 -9.61 -6.03 -10.63
C VAL A 161 -9.72 -4.72 -11.39
N THR A 162 -9.16 -3.66 -10.79
CA THR A 162 -9.12 -2.32 -11.38
C THR A 162 -7.75 -1.71 -11.13
N ALA A 163 -7.26 -0.89 -12.04
CA ALA A 163 -6.15 0.01 -11.77
C ALA A 163 -6.29 1.26 -12.61
N SER A 164 -6.08 2.40 -12.01
CA SER A 164 -6.13 3.70 -12.66
C SER A 164 -4.90 4.53 -12.31
N LEU A 165 -4.51 5.40 -13.24
CA LEU A 165 -3.41 6.33 -13.11
C LEU A 165 -3.87 7.71 -13.55
N THR A 166 -3.70 8.70 -12.68
CA THR A 166 -3.81 10.11 -13.04
C THR A 166 -2.41 10.71 -12.98
N HIS A 167 -1.85 11.10 -14.13
CA HIS A 167 -0.56 11.76 -14.22
C HIS A 167 -0.76 13.22 -14.57
N THR A 168 -0.24 14.10 -13.72
CA THR A 168 -0.27 15.55 -13.92
C THR A 168 1.13 16.14 -13.93
N LYS A 169 1.30 17.18 -14.74
CA LYS A 169 2.52 17.96 -14.89
C LYS A 169 2.25 19.39 -14.47
N GLU A 170 3.00 19.89 -13.50
CA GLU A 170 2.84 21.22 -12.93
C GLU A 170 4.06 22.10 -13.24
N LEU A 171 3.82 23.27 -13.79
CA LEU A 171 4.83 24.31 -14.02
C LEU A 171 5.15 25.00 -12.69
N LEU A 172 6.39 24.83 -12.19
CA LEU A 172 6.81 25.36 -10.89
C LEU A 172 7.25 26.81 -10.94
N GLN A 173 7.71 27.28 -12.10
CA GLN A 173 8.21 28.64 -12.29
C GLN A 173 7.42 29.36 -13.37
N LYS A 174 6.77 30.46 -13.01
CA LYS A 174 5.94 31.25 -13.95
C LYS A 174 6.72 32.33 -14.71
N ARG A 175 7.87 32.75 -14.18
CA ARG A 175 8.69 33.80 -14.79
C ARG A 175 10.14 33.64 -14.38
N THR A 176 11.02 34.08 -15.24
CA THR A 176 12.45 34.23 -14.94
C THR A 176 12.97 35.59 -15.46
N ILE A 177 14.08 36.05 -14.89
CA ILE A 177 14.78 37.25 -15.34
C ILE A 177 16.10 36.78 -15.97
N LEU A 178 16.30 37.14 -17.23
CA LEU A 178 17.53 36.86 -17.96
C LEU A 178 18.70 37.72 -17.44
N ALA A 179 19.91 37.29 -17.76
CA ALA A 179 21.11 38.07 -17.43
C ALA A 179 21.12 39.48 -18.07
N THR A 180 20.32 39.68 -19.13
CA THR A 180 20.07 40.96 -19.79
C THR A 180 19.12 41.87 -19.00
N GLY A 181 18.48 41.38 -17.93
CA GLY A 181 17.46 42.11 -17.19
C GLY A 181 16.04 41.95 -17.74
N GLU A 182 15.88 41.26 -18.86
CA GLU A 182 14.57 41.01 -19.49
C GLU A 182 13.82 39.91 -18.75
N THR A 183 12.50 40.04 -18.68
CA THR A 183 11.63 39.04 -18.07
C THR A 183 11.04 38.12 -19.13
N VAL A 184 11.04 36.83 -18.87
CA VAL A 184 10.31 35.80 -19.63
C VAL A 184 9.22 35.24 -18.76
N GLU A 185 8.00 35.23 -19.27
CA GLU A 185 6.85 34.61 -18.62
C GLU A 185 6.58 33.24 -19.24
N PHE A 186 6.34 32.25 -18.38
CA PHE A 186 6.02 30.87 -18.77
C PHE A 186 4.55 30.59 -18.49
N SER A 187 3.89 29.97 -19.43
CA SER A 187 2.54 29.45 -19.29
C SER A 187 2.39 28.17 -20.09
N LEU A 188 1.58 27.27 -19.60
CA LEU A 188 1.06 26.17 -20.39
C LEU A 188 0.03 26.72 -21.39
N ASP A 189 -0.20 26.01 -22.50
CA ASP A 189 -1.17 26.44 -23.50
C ASP A 189 -2.58 26.53 -22.90
N PRO A 190 -3.16 27.73 -22.76
CA PRO A 190 -4.48 27.89 -22.14
C PRO A 190 -5.62 27.33 -23.03
N ASN A 191 -5.36 27.02 -24.29
CA ASN A 191 -6.34 26.43 -25.20
C ASN A 191 -6.36 24.90 -25.15
N ASP A 192 -5.36 24.26 -24.50
CA ASP A 192 -5.40 22.81 -24.25
C ASP A 192 -6.42 22.51 -23.14
N PRO A 193 -7.49 21.73 -23.42
CA PRO A 193 -8.52 21.40 -22.45
C PRO A 193 -7.97 20.60 -21.24
N ARG A 194 -6.79 20.00 -21.36
CA ARG A 194 -6.10 19.29 -20.30
C ARG A 194 -5.38 20.23 -19.32
N VAL A 195 -5.24 21.51 -19.67
CA VAL A 195 -4.54 22.51 -18.86
C VAL A 195 -5.52 23.25 -17.97
N LYS A 196 -5.21 23.27 -16.66
CA LYS A 196 -5.91 24.09 -15.66
C LYS A 196 -4.89 24.91 -14.88
N GLY A 197 -4.78 26.18 -15.23
CA GLY A 197 -3.79 27.08 -14.62
C GLY A 197 -2.36 26.67 -14.95
N ASN A 198 -1.61 26.20 -13.95
CA ASN A 198 -0.21 25.77 -14.13
C ASN A 198 -0.04 24.26 -14.24
N THR A 199 -1.13 23.53 -14.29
CA THR A 199 -1.11 22.06 -14.28
C THR A 199 -1.74 21.53 -15.55
N ALA A 200 -1.05 20.62 -16.22
CA ALA A 200 -1.58 19.85 -17.34
C ALA A 200 -1.82 18.40 -16.89
N THR A 201 -2.97 17.85 -17.25
CA THR A 201 -3.23 16.41 -17.10
C THR A 201 -2.64 15.70 -18.31
N ILE A 202 -1.64 14.85 -18.09
CA ILE A 202 -0.96 14.09 -19.13
C ILE A 202 -1.73 12.80 -19.42
N GLN A 203 -2.08 12.07 -18.35
CA GLN A 203 -2.82 10.81 -18.43
C GLN A 203 -3.89 10.80 -17.35
N ASP A 204 -5.09 10.30 -17.66
CA ASP A 204 -6.16 10.12 -16.69
C ASP A 204 -7.06 8.95 -17.16
N GLY A 205 -6.99 7.83 -16.47
CA GLY A 205 -7.78 6.66 -16.80
C GLY A 205 -7.19 5.33 -16.37
N ASP A 206 -7.79 4.28 -16.89
CA ASP A 206 -7.41 2.92 -16.55
C ASP A 206 -6.07 2.53 -17.19
N ILE A 207 -5.27 1.79 -16.43
CA ILE A 207 -4.03 1.18 -16.92
C ILE A 207 -4.40 -0.12 -17.61
N THR A 208 -4.04 -0.24 -18.89
CA THR A 208 -4.34 -1.42 -19.71
C THR A 208 -3.28 -2.51 -19.61
N GLN A 209 -2.04 -2.15 -19.26
CA GLN A 209 -0.89 -3.06 -19.18
C GLN A 209 -0.60 -3.47 -17.73
N LEU A 210 -1.50 -4.29 -17.17
CA LEU A 210 -1.37 -4.84 -15.83
C LEU A 210 -0.99 -6.32 -15.87
N ASN A 211 -0.19 -6.74 -14.90
CA ASN A 211 -0.04 -8.16 -14.62
C ASN A 211 -1.33 -8.68 -13.99
N SER A 212 -1.93 -9.67 -14.64
CA SER A 212 -3.17 -10.29 -14.13
C SER A 212 -2.95 -11.06 -12.84
N LEU A 213 -1.72 -11.56 -12.59
CA LEU A 213 -1.39 -12.34 -11.40
C LEU A 213 -0.53 -11.52 -10.45
N PHE A 214 -1.03 -11.29 -9.24
CA PHE A 214 -0.25 -10.83 -8.11
C PHE A 214 0.18 -12.01 -7.25
N LEU A 215 1.48 -12.15 -7.05
CA LEU A 215 2.07 -13.11 -6.14
C LEU A 215 2.94 -12.37 -5.13
N GLY A 216 2.80 -12.70 -3.85
CA GLY A 216 3.59 -12.12 -2.77
C GLY A 216 3.67 -13.05 -1.57
N GLY A 217 4.56 -12.72 -0.65
CA GLY A 217 4.64 -13.34 0.68
C GLY A 217 4.21 -12.36 1.76
N HIS A 218 3.77 -12.88 2.91
CA HIS A 218 3.61 -12.04 4.09
C HIS A 218 4.20 -12.70 5.33
N ILE A 219 4.71 -11.85 6.18
CA ILE A 219 5.11 -12.19 7.55
C ILE A 219 4.36 -11.29 8.52
N GLY A 220 4.06 -11.77 9.71
CA GLY A 220 3.36 -10.95 10.69
C GLY A 220 3.44 -11.49 12.09
N VAL A 221 2.99 -10.65 13.00
CA VAL A 221 2.87 -10.96 14.42
C VAL A 221 1.53 -10.44 14.93
N GLY A 222 0.98 -11.10 15.90
CA GLY A 222 -0.29 -10.69 16.50
C GLY A 222 -0.54 -11.32 17.84
N ALA A 223 -1.71 -11.01 18.39
CA ALA A 223 -2.17 -11.58 19.66
C ALA A 223 -3.63 -11.99 19.54
N GLU A 224 -4.00 -13.07 20.19
CA GLU A 224 -5.38 -13.58 20.25
C GLU A 224 -5.98 -13.43 21.64
N PHE A 225 -7.20 -12.91 21.69
CA PHE A 225 -7.98 -12.74 22.89
C PHE A 225 -9.32 -13.46 22.73
N ARG A 226 -9.76 -14.17 23.78
CA ARG A 226 -11.08 -14.82 23.80
C ARG A 226 -12.11 -13.96 24.51
N ALA A 227 -13.23 -13.76 23.86
CA ALA A 227 -14.43 -13.20 24.48
C ALA A 227 -15.52 -14.28 24.59
N GLY A 228 -15.69 -14.81 25.78
CA GLY A 228 -16.58 -15.94 26.02
C GLY A 228 -16.02 -17.26 25.47
N LYS A 229 -16.94 -18.18 25.11
CA LYS A 229 -16.56 -19.54 24.70
C LYS A 229 -16.20 -19.68 23.23
N LYS A 230 -16.80 -18.85 22.38
CA LYS A 230 -16.74 -19.02 20.91
C LYS A 230 -16.04 -17.90 20.15
N LEU A 231 -16.00 -16.66 20.68
CA LEU A 231 -15.45 -15.52 19.99
C LEU A 231 -13.95 -15.35 20.29
N ILE A 232 -13.18 -15.21 19.26
CA ILE A 232 -11.74 -14.89 19.30
C ILE A 232 -11.53 -13.60 18.50
N PHE A 233 -10.78 -12.66 19.04
CA PHE A 233 -10.41 -11.44 18.34
C PHE A 233 -8.94 -11.11 18.61
N GLY A 234 -8.32 -10.33 17.72
CA GLY A 234 -6.97 -9.88 17.97
C GLY A 234 -6.40 -8.96 16.91
N PRO A 235 -5.49 -8.08 17.33
CA PRO A 235 -4.70 -7.30 16.42
C PRO A 235 -3.61 -8.14 15.77
N THR A 236 -3.34 -7.86 14.51
CA THR A 236 -2.27 -8.47 13.72
C THR A 236 -1.54 -7.37 12.96
N MET A 237 -0.22 -7.40 12.95
CA MET A 237 0.62 -6.57 12.09
C MET A 237 1.22 -7.48 11.03
N LEU A 238 1.06 -7.11 9.76
CA LEU A 238 1.51 -7.86 8.59
C LEU A 238 2.45 -7.00 7.75
N TYR A 239 3.53 -7.58 7.28
CA TYR A 239 4.38 -7.01 6.25
C TYR A 239 4.28 -7.89 5.00
N ILE A 240 3.83 -7.30 3.90
CA ILE A 240 3.57 -7.98 2.63
C ILE A 240 4.63 -7.56 1.64
N ILE A 241 5.28 -8.57 1.04
CA ILE A 241 6.37 -8.41 0.08
C ILE A 241 5.88 -8.97 -1.26
N PRO A 242 5.80 -8.15 -2.31
CA PRO A 242 5.45 -8.60 -3.64
C PRO A 242 6.58 -9.41 -4.26
N PHE A 243 6.25 -10.44 -5.04
CA PHE A 243 7.17 -11.22 -5.86
C PHE A 243 6.99 -10.94 -7.35
N THR A 244 5.85 -10.36 -7.73
CA THR A 244 5.52 -9.97 -9.09
C THR A 244 5.38 -8.47 -9.21
N SER A 245 5.73 -7.91 -10.37
CA SER A 245 5.43 -6.52 -10.73
C SER A 245 3.93 -6.31 -10.91
N VAL A 246 3.46 -5.11 -10.64
CA VAL A 246 2.08 -4.65 -10.91
C VAL A 246 1.86 -4.41 -12.39
N SER A 247 2.86 -3.85 -13.08
CA SER A 247 2.80 -3.51 -14.50
C SER A 247 3.41 -4.61 -15.36
N SER A 248 2.82 -4.86 -16.52
CA SER A 248 3.39 -5.65 -17.61
C SER A 248 4.05 -4.79 -18.69
N TYR A 249 4.12 -3.47 -18.49
CA TYR A 249 4.76 -2.54 -19.41
C TYR A 249 6.27 -2.79 -19.51
N PRO A 250 6.86 -2.86 -20.72
CA PRO A 250 8.29 -3.08 -20.89
C PRO A 250 9.13 -2.03 -20.17
N GLY A 251 10.05 -2.48 -19.32
CA GLY A 251 10.91 -1.60 -18.52
C GLY A 251 10.31 -1.13 -17.20
N SER A 252 9.04 -1.42 -16.92
CA SER A 252 8.41 -1.15 -15.62
C SER A 252 8.52 -2.39 -14.73
N ASP A 253 9.20 -2.26 -13.61
CA ASP A 253 9.31 -3.31 -12.57
C ASP A 253 8.54 -2.91 -11.28
N PHE A 254 7.59 -2.01 -11.43
CA PHE A 254 6.80 -1.42 -10.35
C PHE A 254 6.08 -2.46 -9.49
N SER A 255 6.30 -2.38 -8.20
CA SER A 255 5.58 -3.12 -7.18
C SER A 255 5.45 -2.28 -5.90
N PHE A 256 4.78 -2.79 -4.87
CA PHE A 256 4.67 -2.08 -3.59
C PHE A 256 4.70 -3.03 -2.39
N ASN A 257 5.55 -2.71 -1.42
CA ASN A 257 5.51 -3.31 -0.09
C ASN A 257 4.38 -2.70 0.72
N ASN A 258 3.77 -3.49 1.62
CA ASN A 258 2.67 -3.02 2.46
C ASN A 258 2.89 -3.42 3.92
N LEU A 259 2.94 -2.43 4.80
CA LEU A 259 2.89 -2.64 6.26
C LEU A 259 1.47 -2.38 6.74
N GLN A 260 0.77 -3.44 7.15
CA GLN A 260 -0.64 -3.42 7.50
C GLN A 260 -0.87 -3.76 8.96
N ILE A 261 -1.78 -3.03 9.61
CA ILE A 261 -2.36 -3.41 10.90
C ILE A 261 -3.78 -3.88 10.62
N ALA A 262 -4.13 -5.07 11.10
CA ALA A 262 -5.44 -5.67 10.95
C ALA A 262 -6.05 -6.03 12.31
N ILE A 263 -7.38 -6.00 12.38
CA ILE A 263 -8.14 -6.56 13.48
C ILE A 263 -8.91 -7.75 12.92
N GLU A 264 -8.69 -8.90 13.53
CA GLU A 264 -9.35 -10.16 13.19
C GLU A 264 -10.41 -10.49 14.25
N ALA A 265 -11.58 -10.97 13.82
CA ALA A 265 -12.61 -11.52 14.68
C ALA A 265 -13.07 -12.86 14.11
N ARG A 266 -13.05 -13.91 14.94
CA ARG A 266 -13.34 -15.29 14.53
C ARG A 266 -14.31 -15.95 15.51
N ILE A 267 -15.14 -16.81 14.97
CA ILE A 267 -16.04 -17.67 15.75
C ILE A 267 -15.66 -19.14 15.59
N SER A 268 -15.73 -19.87 16.68
CA SER A 268 -15.58 -21.33 16.67
C SER A 268 -16.85 -21.98 16.12
N LEU A 269 -16.70 -22.94 15.22
CA LEU A 269 -17.82 -23.63 14.54
C LEU A 269 -18.35 -24.86 15.31
N ASP A 270 -18.05 -25.02 16.60
CA ASP A 270 -18.55 -26.12 17.47
C ASP A 270 -19.93 -25.89 18.00
#